data_524badb6bc34ab485c0f93c6bcb93d7a
#
_entry.id   524badb6bc34ab485c0f93c6bcb93d7a
#
_cell.length_a   1.000
_cell.length_b   1.000
_cell.length_c   1.000
_cell.angle_alpha   90.00
_cell.angle_beta   90.00
_cell.angle_gamma   90.00
#
_symmetry.space_group_name_H-M   'P 1'
#
loop_
_entity.id
_entity.type
_entity.pdbx_description
1 polymer ?
#
loop_
_entity_poly.entity_id
_entity_poly.type
_entity_poly.pdbx_seq_one_letter_code
_entity_poly.pdbx_strand_id
1 'polypeptide(L)'
;MSEFMEAMDFRHACKRFNGQKIPEDQFETILEIGRLSPSSFGMEPWRFIVVKSDEVKEKLRPSCWNQPQITECSHLLIITTDNAVVKGGTEYVKTMFSRRGLDAEFEAKYVQVYSDYMAPKEAAEDGVASWTARQAYIAAANMMTGAASMKIDSCPIEGFEKEKVEAALELEADHSVALIVAFGYRLNEQGEHYRLPPESIVRYV
;
A
#
# COMPACT_ATOMS: atom_id res chain seq x y z
N MET A 1 26.93 -0.49 8.31
CA MET A 1 25.46 -0.73 8.51
C MET A 1 25.00 -1.53 7.30
N SER A 2 23.97 -2.39 7.38
CA SER A 2 23.48 -3.03 6.16
C SER A 2 22.73 -2.00 5.29
N GLU A 3 22.73 -2.18 3.97
CA GLU A 3 21.99 -1.30 3.03
C GLU A 3 20.52 -1.14 3.43
N PHE A 4 19.91 -2.19 3.96
CA PHE A 4 18.54 -2.14 4.47
C PHE A 4 18.41 -1.17 5.66
N MET A 5 19.35 -1.20 6.61
CA MET A 5 19.33 -0.28 7.76
C MET A 5 19.59 1.18 7.33
N GLU A 6 20.40 1.38 6.30
CA GLU A 6 20.61 2.70 5.70
C GLU A 6 19.34 3.23 5.04
N ALA A 7 18.57 2.36 4.36
CA ALA A 7 17.27 2.71 3.80
C ALA A 7 16.25 3.05 4.90
N MET A 8 16.24 2.28 5.99
CA MET A 8 15.37 2.55 7.15
C MET A 8 15.70 3.89 7.83
N ASP A 9 16.97 4.24 7.90
CA ASP A 9 17.43 5.53 8.46
C ASP A 9 17.14 6.70 7.50
N PHE A 10 17.30 6.50 6.20
CA PHE A 10 16.99 7.51 5.18
C PHE A 10 15.49 7.84 5.11
N ARG A 11 14.60 6.86 5.29
CA ARG A 11 13.17 6.98 5.06
C ARG A 11 12.49 7.87 6.11
N HIS A 12 11.94 8.97 5.66
CA HIS A 12 11.08 9.88 6.42
C HIS A 12 9.69 10.02 5.77
N ALA A 13 8.75 10.59 6.49
CA ALA A 13 7.50 11.09 5.90
C ALA A 13 7.77 12.49 5.29
N CYS A 14 8.24 12.51 4.06
CA CYS A 14 8.62 13.74 3.35
C CYS A 14 7.39 14.62 3.07
N LYS A 15 7.32 15.79 3.72
CA LYS A 15 6.16 16.68 3.62
C LYS A 15 6.26 17.71 2.50
N ARG A 16 7.44 17.94 1.94
CA ARG A 16 7.68 18.88 0.85
C ARG A 16 8.63 18.27 -0.17
N PHE A 17 8.24 18.26 -1.41
CA PHE A 17 9.04 17.77 -2.53
C PHE A 17 9.56 18.92 -3.40
N ASN A 18 10.70 18.70 -4.06
CA ASN A 18 11.37 19.72 -4.88
C ASN A 18 10.87 19.76 -6.34
N GLY A 19 9.90 18.91 -6.69
CA GLY A 19 9.32 18.81 -8.04
C GLY A 19 10.14 18.00 -9.04
N GLN A 20 11.35 17.57 -8.70
CA GLN A 20 12.15 16.68 -9.55
C GLN A 20 11.42 15.36 -9.80
N LYS A 21 11.45 14.90 -11.05
CA LYS A 21 10.79 13.65 -11.45
C LYS A 21 11.71 12.45 -11.16
N ILE A 22 11.13 11.39 -10.64
CA ILE A 22 11.78 10.09 -10.49
C ILE A 22 11.91 9.48 -11.90
N PRO A 23 13.07 8.92 -12.28
CA PRO A 23 13.21 8.13 -13.51
C PRO A 23 12.19 6.99 -13.56
N GLU A 24 11.61 6.75 -14.74
CA GLU A 24 10.50 5.79 -14.89
C GLU A 24 10.91 4.37 -14.47
N ASP A 25 12.10 3.94 -14.83
CA ASP A 25 12.66 2.62 -14.46
C ASP A 25 12.81 2.43 -12.94
N GLN A 26 13.16 3.50 -12.23
CA GLN A 26 13.21 3.47 -10.76
C GLN A 26 11.81 3.41 -10.14
N PHE A 27 10.84 4.12 -10.73
CA PHE A 27 9.47 4.05 -10.22
C PHE A 27 8.82 2.70 -10.53
N GLU A 28 9.08 2.12 -11.69
CA GLU A 28 8.68 0.74 -12.02
C GLU A 28 9.27 -0.27 -11.02
N THR A 29 10.52 -0.06 -10.60
CA THR A 29 11.14 -0.88 -9.53
C THR A 29 10.36 -0.78 -8.22
N ILE A 30 9.88 0.42 -7.85
CA ILE A 30 9.03 0.60 -6.65
C ILE A 30 7.71 -0.17 -6.80
N LEU A 31 7.08 -0.11 -7.96
CA LEU A 31 5.84 -0.86 -8.23
C LEU A 31 6.08 -2.38 -8.16
N GLU A 32 7.20 -2.86 -8.71
CA GLU A 32 7.57 -4.28 -8.66
C GLU A 32 7.83 -4.76 -7.22
N ILE A 33 8.46 -3.95 -6.37
CA ILE A 33 8.59 -4.23 -4.93
C ILE A 33 7.22 -4.39 -4.28
N GLY A 34 6.27 -3.53 -4.62
CA GLY A 34 4.88 -3.65 -4.17
C GLY A 34 4.24 -4.95 -4.62
N ARG A 35 4.39 -5.31 -5.90
CA ARG A 35 3.87 -6.56 -6.48
C ARG A 35 4.45 -7.80 -5.82
N LEU A 36 5.74 -7.79 -5.47
CA LEU A 36 6.45 -8.90 -4.82
C LEU A 36 6.18 -9.01 -3.32
N SER A 37 5.44 -8.07 -2.74
CA SER A 37 5.16 -8.06 -1.31
C SER A 37 4.30 -9.26 -0.89
N PRO A 38 4.53 -9.83 0.30
CA PRO A 38 3.70 -10.91 0.80
C PRO A 38 2.33 -10.40 1.24
N SER A 39 1.34 -11.29 1.16
CA SER A 39 0.01 -11.08 1.74
C SER A 39 -0.49 -12.32 2.45
N SER A 40 -1.42 -12.16 3.37
CA SER A 40 -2.05 -13.29 4.04
C SER A 40 -2.71 -14.22 3.02
N PHE A 41 -2.41 -15.51 3.11
CA PHE A 41 -2.78 -16.54 2.13
C PHE A 41 -2.31 -16.26 0.70
N GLY A 42 -1.46 -15.27 0.46
CA GLY A 42 -1.04 -14.87 -0.88
C GLY A 42 -2.17 -14.29 -1.74
N MET A 43 -3.16 -13.63 -1.12
CA MET A 43 -4.35 -13.16 -1.83
C MET A 43 -4.17 -11.85 -2.61
N GLU A 44 -3.10 -11.09 -2.39
CA GLU A 44 -2.72 -9.91 -3.18
C GLU A 44 -3.91 -8.98 -3.50
N PRO A 45 -4.66 -8.49 -2.48
CA PRO A 45 -5.91 -7.75 -2.70
C PRO A 45 -5.71 -6.34 -3.28
N TRP A 46 -4.49 -5.86 -3.32
CA TRP A 46 -4.16 -4.50 -3.73
C TRP A 46 -4.24 -4.27 -5.24
N ARG A 47 -4.54 -3.01 -5.59
CA ARG A 47 -4.38 -2.45 -6.94
C ARG A 47 -3.64 -1.13 -6.79
N PHE A 48 -2.77 -0.82 -7.73
CA PHE A 48 -1.92 0.35 -7.71
C PHE A 48 -2.38 1.34 -8.78
N ILE A 49 -2.88 2.50 -8.36
CA ILE A 49 -3.26 3.60 -9.25
C ILE A 49 -2.16 4.66 -9.18
N VAL A 50 -1.44 4.85 -10.28
CA VAL A 50 -0.38 5.85 -10.40
C VAL A 50 -0.94 7.12 -11.00
N VAL A 51 -1.03 8.19 -10.20
CA VAL A 51 -1.50 9.51 -10.67
C VAL A 51 -0.31 10.32 -11.15
N LYS A 52 -0.14 10.43 -12.45
CA LYS A 52 0.91 11.23 -13.10
C LYS A 52 0.40 12.64 -13.48
N SER A 53 -0.89 12.80 -13.79
CA SER A 53 -1.49 14.07 -14.19
C SER A 53 -1.52 15.07 -13.05
N ASP A 54 -0.95 16.25 -13.27
CA ASP A 54 -0.99 17.33 -12.28
C ASP A 54 -2.43 17.84 -12.09
N GLU A 55 -3.27 17.82 -13.12
CA GLU A 55 -4.69 18.16 -13.02
C GLU A 55 -5.43 17.21 -12.05
N VAL A 56 -5.19 15.90 -12.14
CA VAL A 56 -5.80 14.93 -11.25
C VAL A 56 -5.28 15.09 -9.81
N LYS A 57 -3.98 15.38 -9.63
CA LYS A 57 -3.41 15.68 -8.31
C LYS A 57 -4.07 16.92 -7.68
N GLU A 58 -4.25 18.01 -8.46
CA GLU A 58 -4.94 19.22 -7.98
C GLU A 58 -6.41 18.96 -7.64
N LYS A 59 -7.10 18.09 -8.38
CA LYS A 59 -8.48 17.66 -8.08
C LYS A 59 -8.54 16.86 -6.75
N LEU A 60 -7.54 16.03 -6.48
CA LEU A 60 -7.48 15.20 -5.27
C LEU A 60 -7.05 15.98 -4.02
N ARG A 61 -6.22 17.01 -4.16
CA ARG A 61 -5.61 17.73 -3.05
C ARG A 61 -6.62 18.25 -2.00
N PRO A 62 -7.76 18.85 -2.35
CA PRO A 62 -8.75 19.30 -1.35
C PRO A 62 -9.26 18.14 -0.48
N SER A 63 -9.52 16.98 -1.09
CA SER A 63 -9.95 15.77 -0.38
C SER A 63 -8.84 15.13 0.47
N CYS A 64 -7.59 15.54 0.28
CA CYS A 64 -6.42 15.14 1.07
C CYS A 64 -5.96 16.27 2.00
N TRP A 65 -6.90 17.01 2.59
CA TRP A 65 -6.67 18.09 3.56
C TRP A 65 -5.72 19.18 3.07
N ASN A 66 -5.72 19.47 1.79
CA ASN A 66 -4.86 20.44 1.10
C ASN A 66 -3.36 20.20 1.33
N GLN A 67 -2.95 18.97 1.62
CA GLN A 67 -1.55 18.63 1.87
C GLN A 67 -0.68 18.87 0.63
N PRO A 68 0.42 19.65 0.74
CA PRO A 68 1.22 20.06 -0.42
C PRO A 68 1.90 18.89 -1.13
N GLN A 69 2.27 17.83 -0.41
CA GLN A 69 2.91 16.66 -0.99
C GLN A 69 2.06 15.94 -2.05
N ILE A 70 0.75 16.15 -2.07
CA ILE A 70 -0.15 15.60 -3.11
C ILE A 70 0.22 16.12 -4.50
N THR A 71 0.52 17.41 -4.60
CA THR A 71 0.80 18.08 -5.89
C THR A 71 2.29 18.30 -6.15
N GLU A 72 3.12 18.38 -5.11
CA GLU A 72 4.56 18.58 -5.26
C GLU A 72 5.34 17.30 -5.59
N CYS A 73 4.79 16.13 -5.31
CA CYS A 73 5.46 14.86 -5.54
C CYS A 73 5.68 14.55 -7.02
N SER A 74 6.68 13.74 -7.31
CA SER A 74 6.91 13.19 -8.65
C SER A 74 5.76 12.28 -9.06
N HIS A 75 5.50 11.24 -8.25
CA HIS A 75 4.44 10.27 -8.46
C HIS A 75 3.55 10.19 -7.21
N LEU A 76 2.25 10.22 -7.42
CA LEU A 76 1.27 9.96 -6.38
C LEU A 76 0.71 8.56 -6.61
N LEU A 77 0.93 7.67 -5.67
CA LEU A 77 0.42 6.30 -5.70
C LEU A 77 -0.79 6.19 -4.79
N ILE A 78 -1.90 5.72 -5.32
CA ILE A 78 -3.08 5.38 -4.54
C ILE A 78 -3.18 3.86 -4.52
N ILE A 79 -3.08 3.30 -3.33
CA ILE A 79 -3.20 1.85 -3.12
C ILE A 79 -4.64 1.57 -2.76
N THR A 80 -5.33 0.89 -3.65
CA THR A 80 -6.70 0.42 -3.43
C THR A 80 -6.72 -1.07 -3.18
N THR A 81 -7.82 -1.57 -2.64
CA THR A 81 -8.07 -2.99 -2.44
C THR A 81 -9.40 -3.38 -3.07
N ASP A 82 -9.40 -4.54 -3.72
CA ASP A 82 -10.60 -5.18 -4.25
C ASP A 82 -11.15 -6.12 -3.18
N ASN A 83 -12.24 -5.72 -2.56
CA ASN A 83 -12.81 -6.41 -1.41
C ASN A 83 -13.78 -7.54 -1.81
N ALA A 84 -14.31 -7.51 -3.03
CA ALA A 84 -15.22 -8.55 -3.50
C ALA A 84 -14.50 -9.83 -3.87
N VAL A 85 -13.39 -9.72 -4.61
CA VAL A 85 -12.69 -10.90 -5.15
C VAL A 85 -12.09 -11.79 -4.07
N VAL A 86 -11.74 -11.23 -2.92
CA VAL A 86 -11.10 -11.98 -1.82
C VAL A 86 -12.09 -12.63 -0.84
N LYS A 87 -13.40 -12.54 -1.07
CA LYS A 87 -14.38 -13.27 -0.28
C LYS A 87 -14.26 -14.78 -0.46
N GLY A 88 -14.65 -15.52 0.56
CA GLY A 88 -14.55 -16.98 0.55
C GLY A 88 -15.28 -17.61 -0.65
N GLY A 89 -14.65 -18.61 -1.27
CA GLY A 89 -15.24 -19.39 -2.36
C GLY A 89 -15.28 -18.71 -3.74
N THR A 90 -14.78 -17.49 -3.90
CA THR A 90 -14.72 -16.81 -5.20
C THR A 90 -13.78 -17.50 -6.19
N GLU A 91 -13.99 -17.27 -7.49
CA GLU A 91 -13.09 -17.80 -8.54
C GLU A 91 -11.68 -17.20 -8.42
N TYR A 92 -11.56 -15.96 -7.95
CA TYR A 92 -10.26 -15.36 -7.66
C TYR A 92 -9.51 -16.18 -6.61
N VAL A 93 -10.13 -16.50 -5.48
CA VAL A 93 -9.52 -17.30 -4.40
C VAL A 93 -9.08 -18.68 -4.90
N LYS A 94 -9.91 -19.36 -5.68
CA LYS A 94 -9.55 -20.65 -6.30
C LYS A 94 -8.33 -20.50 -7.21
N THR A 95 -8.32 -19.47 -8.07
CA THR A 95 -7.18 -19.17 -8.96
C THR A 95 -5.90 -18.90 -8.17
N MET A 96 -5.98 -18.16 -7.05
CA MET A 96 -4.81 -17.85 -6.22
C MET A 96 -4.22 -19.11 -5.57
N PHE A 97 -5.02 -20.09 -5.23
CA PHE A 97 -4.54 -21.37 -4.71
C PHE A 97 -4.04 -22.30 -5.83
N SER A 98 -4.71 -22.37 -6.97
CA SER A 98 -4.30 -23.24 -8.10
C SER A 98 -2.90 -22.88 -8.65
N ARG A 99 -2.50 -21.60 -8.58
CA ARG A 99 -1.14 -21.16 -8.97
C ARG A 99 -0.01 -21.86 -8.22
N ARG A 100 -0.32 -22.53 -7.10
CA ARG A 100 0.69 -23.20 -6.26
C ARG A 100 1.05 -24.59 -6.74
N GLY A 101 0.33 -25.12 -7.77
CA GLY A 101 0.57 -26.46 -8.31
C GLY A 101 0.25 -27.58 -7.33
N LEU A 102 -0.67 -27.35 -6.38
CA LEU A 102 -1.15 -28.36 -5.45
C LEU A 102 -2.10 -29.34 -6.18
N ASP A 103 -2.24 -30.56 -5.66
CA ASP A 103 -3.29 -31.44 -6.15
C ASP A 103 -4.70 -30.92 -5.76
N ALA A 104 -5.72 -31.40 -6.47
CA ALA A 104 -7.08 -30.88 -6.35
C ALA A 104 -7.69 -31.04 -4.94
N GLU A 105 -7.30 -32.07 -4.20
CA GLU A 105 -7.80 -32.31 -2.84
C GLU A 105 -7.22 -31.27 -1.87
N PHE A 106 -5.91 -31.03 -1.93
CA PHE A 106 -5.26 -29.99 -1.12
C PHE A 106 -5.73 -28.61 -1.49
N GLU A 107 -5.92 -28.30 -2.78
CA GLU A 107 -6.47 -27.03 -3.24
C GLU A 107 -7.86 -26.77 -2.64
N ALA A 108 -8.78 -27.75 -2.75
CA ALA A 108 -10.12 -27.63 -2.19
C ALA A 108 -10.10 -27.42 -0.67
N LYS A 109 -9.20 -28.11 0.04
CA LYS A 109 -9.01 -27.94 1.49
C LYS A 109 -8.54 -26.55 1.83
N TYR A 110 -7.56 -25.98 1.09
CA TYR A 110 -7.09 -24.62 1.34
C TYR A 110 -8.16 -23.57 1.04
N VAL A 111 -8.94 -23.73 -0.01
CA VAL A 111 -10.10 -22.87 -0.33
C VAL A 111 -11.10 -22.90 0.83
N GLN A 112 -11.39 -24.07 1.40
CA GLN A 112 -12.30 -24.19 2.54
C GLN A 112 -11.74 -23.51 3.79
N VAL A 113 -10.48 -23.76 4.15
CA VAL A 113 -9.80 -23.13 5.30
C VAL A 113 -9.81 -21.61 5.17
N TYR A 114 -9.55 -21.10 3.97
CA TYR A 114 -9.61 -19.67 3.69
C TYR A 114 -11.04 -19.12 3.84
N SER A 115 -12.03 -19.82 3.31
CA SER A 115 -13.44 -19.40 3.39
C SER A 115 -13.90 -19.34 4.85
N ASP A 116 -13.57 -20.34 5.66
CA ASP A 116 -13.86 -20.35 7.11
C ASP A 116 -13.15 -19.20 7.85
N TYR A 117 -11.92 -18.87 7.45
CA TYR A 117 -11.17 -17.75 8.00
C TYR A 117 -11.80 -16.40 7.60
N MET A 118 -12.36 -16.28 6.40
CA MET A 118 -12.98 -15.03 5.92
C MET A 118 -14.41 -14.83 6.42
N ALA A 119 -15.17 -15.88 6.67
CA ALA A 119 -16.58 -15.81 7.05
C ALA A 119 -16.89 -14.80 8.19
N PRO A 120 -16.16 -14.77 9.33
CA PRO A 120 -16.43 -13.77 10.38
C PRO A 120 -16.09 -12.33 9.94
N LYS A 121 -15.19 -12.14 8.96
CA LYS A 121 -14.87 -10.82 8.41
C LYS A 121 -15.94 -10.35 7.43
N GLU A 122 -16.49 -11.28 6.66
CA GLU A 122 -17.61 -11.01 5.75
C GLU A 122 -18.90 -10.66 6.50
N ALA A 123 -19.07 -11.22 7.70
CA ALA A 123 -20.20 -10.91 8.58
C ALA A 123 -20.06 -9.59 9.36
N ALA A 124 -18.86 -9.04 9.45
CA ALA A 124 -18.58 -7.82 10.18
C ALA A 124 -18.60 -6.60 9.26
N GLU A 125 -19.17 -5.49 9.73
CA GLU A 125 -19.04 -4.20 9.05
C GLU A 125 -17.57 -3.86 8.83
N ASP A 126 -17.19 -3.50 7.61
CA ASP A 126 -15.82 -3.19 7.20
C ASP A 126 -14.77 -4.30 7.46
N GLY A 127 -15.19 -5.50 7.83
CA GLY A 127 -14.27 -6.55 8.23
C GLY A 127 -13.35 -7.01 7.09
N VAL A 128 -13.87 -7.12 5.86
CA VAL A 128 -13.08 -7.45 4.67
C VAL A 128 -12.17 -6.28 4.31
N ALA A 129 -12.69 -5.05 4.25
CA ALA A 129 -11.92 -3.86 3.92
C ALA A 129 -10.78 -3.62 4.91
N SER A 130 -11.03 -3.80 6.21
CA SER A 130 -10.00 -3.72 7.25
C SER A 130 -8.93 -4.80 7.10
N TRP A 131 -9.27 -5.99 6.65
CA TRP A 131 -8.31 -7.06 6.43
C TRP A 131 -7.46 -6.81 5.17
N THR A 132 -8.07 -6.41 4.07
CA THR A 132 -7.37 -6.11 2.82
C THR A 132 -6.46 -4.90 2.96
N ALA A 133 -6.88 -3.86 3.65
CA ALA A 133 -6.06 -2.69 3.95
C ALA A 133 -4.76 -3.07 4.67
N ARG A 134 -4.80 -3.98 5.67
CA ARG A 134 -3.57 -4.46 6.34
C ARG A 134 -2.58 -5.10 5.37
N GLN A 135 -3.05 -5.80 4.34
CA GLN A 135 -2.18 -6.36 3.30
C GLN A 135 -1.57 -5.24 2.44
N ALA A 136 -2.37 -4.24 2.07
CA ALA A 136 -1.90 -3.07 1.31
C ALA A 136 -0.81 -2.28 2.08
N TYR A 137 -0.91 -2.18 3.41
CA TYR A 137 0.13 -1.54 4.24
C TYR A 137 1.45 -2.31 4.25
N ILE A 138 1.44 -3.63 4.13
CA ILE A 138 2.67 -4.44 3.98
C ILE A 138 3.37 -4.06 2.66
N ALA A 139 2.61 -4.02 1.55
CA ALA A 139 3.14 -3.62 0.27
C ALA A 139 3.67 -2.17 0.30
N ALA A 140 2.90 -1.22 0.87
CA ALA A 140 3.31 0.16 1.01
C ALA A 140 4.61 0.32 1.82
N ALA A 141 4.78 -0.40 2.92
CA ALA A 141 5.99 -0.37 3.74
C ALA A 141 7.21 -0.85 2.94
N ASN A 142 7.07 -1.94 2.18
CA ASN A 142 8.13 -2.45 1.32
C ASN A 142 8.48 -1.45 0.21
N MET A 143 7.48 -0.87 -0.46
CA MET A 143 7.67 0.14 -1.51
C MET A 143 8.41 1.37 -0.99
N MET A 144 8.02 1.89 0.18
CA MET A 144 8.68 3.04 0.80
C MET A 144 10.12 2.74 1.22
N THR A 145 10.40 1.53 1.73
CA THR A 145 11.76 1.11 2.09
C THR A 145 12.61 0.88 0.84
N GLY A 146 12.04 0.27 -0.20
CA GLY A 146 12.69 0.10 -1.48
C GLY A 146 13.00 1.45 -2.17
N ALA A 147 12.08 2.40 -2.15
CA ALA A 147 12.35 3.77 -2.62
C ALA A 147 13.51 4.42 -1.85
N ALA A 148 13.53 4.26 -0.53
CA ALA A 148 14.60 4.80 0.32
C ALA A 148 15.98 4.20 0.00
N SER A 149 16.08 2.93 -0.37
CA SER A 149 17.35 2.32 -0.81
C SER A 149 17.89 2.95 -2.09
N MET A 150 16.99 3.48 -2.93
CA MET A 150 17.33 4.25 -4.15
C MET A 150 17.44 5.77 -3.89
N LYS A 151 17.43 6.21 -2.62
CA LYS A 151 17.46 7.63 -2.22
C LYS A 151 16.25 8.43 -2.74
N ILE A 152 15.11 7.78 -2.88
CA ILE A 152 13.82 8.37 -3.23
C ILE A 152 13.02 8.51 -1.93
N ASP A 153 12.53 9.72 -1.69
CA ASP A 153 11.69 10.02 -0.54
C ASP A 153 10.25 9.60 -0.75
N SER A 154 9.56 9.33 0.35
CA SER A 154 8.15 8.99 0.33
C SER A 154 7.39 9.62 1.50
N CYS A 155 6.07 9.76 1.33
CA CYS A 155 5.17 10.17 2.40
C CYS A 155 3.90 9.33 2.35
N PRO A 156 3.65 8.44 3.33
CA PRO A 156 2.34 7.82 3.47
C PRO A 156 1.33 8.86 3.97
N ILE A 157 0.12 8.81 3.44
CA ILE A 157 -0.94 9.79 3.69
C ILE A 157 -2.20 9.00 4.05
N GLU A 158 -2.66 9.13 5.29
CA GLU A 158 -3.95 8.66 5.80
C GLU A 158 -4.96 9.82 5.96
N GLY A 159 -4.46 11.06 5.94
CA GLY A 159 -5.26 12.26 6.06
C GLY A 159 -5.98 12.59 4.75
N PHE A 160 -7.06 11.87 4.45
CA PHE A 160 -7.93 12.12 3.30
C PHE A 160 -9.37 11.73 3.61
N GLU A 161 -10.29 12.31 2.86
CA GLU A 161 -11.72 11.96 2.87
C GLU A 161 -11.96 10.84 1.85
N LYS A 162 -12.05 9.62 2.35
CA LYS A 162 -12.04 8.38 1.56
C LYS A 162 -13.06 8.42 0.41
N GLU A 163 -14.32 8.69 0.73
CA GLU A 163 -15.43 8.68 -0.23
C GLU A 163 -15.22 9.73 -1.35
N LYS A 164 -14.62 10.88 -1.02
CA LYS A 164 -14.32 11.91 -2.02
C LYS A 164 -13.17 11.52 -2.94
N VAL A 165 -12.14 10.85 -2.41
CA VAL A 165 -11.03 10.34 -3.21
C VAL A 165 -11.52 9.20 -4.12
N GLU A 166 -12.30 8.27 -3.61
CA GLU A 166 -12.90 7.17 -4.36
C GLU A 166 -13.79 7.67 -5.50
N ALA A 167 -14.66 8.65 -5.20
CA ALA A 167 -15.50 9.30 -6.22
C ALA A 167 -14.69 10.07 -7.27
N ALA A 168 -13.62 10.76 -6.87
CA ALA A 168 -12.76 11.50 -7.79
C ALA A 168 -11.98 10.60 -8.76
N LEU A 169 -11.74 9.35 -8.37
CA LEU A 169 -11.08 8.30 -9.15
C LEU A 169 -12.06 7.37 -9.86
N GLU A 170 -13.36 7.58 -9.67
CA GLU A 170 -14.44 6.75 -10.26
C GLU A 170 -14.24 5.25 -9.94
N LEU A 171 -13.87 4.94 -8.68
CA LEU A 171 -13.64 3.57 -8.25
C LEU A 171 -14.92 2.73 -8.30
N GLU A 172 -14.78 1.46 -8.64
CA GLU A 172 -15.87 0.49 -8.55
C GLU A 172 -16.30 0.29 -7.09
N ALA A 173 -17.57 -0.06 -6.87
CA ALA A 173 -18.18 -0.13 -5.54
C ALA A 173 -17.46 -1.06 -4.54
N ASP A 174 -16.85 -2.12 -5.05
CA ASP A 174 -16.13 -3.11 -4.22
C ASP A 174 -14.65 -2.75 -4.00
N HIS A 175 -14.17 -1.65 -4.57
CA HIS A 175 -12.83 -1.13 -4.35
C HIS A 175 -12.81 -0.10 -3.22
N SER A 176 -11.74 -0.11 -2.43
CA SER A 176 -11.54 0.86 -1.35
C SER A 176 -10.13 1.44 -1.41
N VAL A 177 -9.99 2.74 -1.19
CA VAL A 177 -8.68 3.34 -0.95
C VAL A 177 -8.17 2.91 0.43
N ALA A 178 -7.03 2.21 0.44
CA ALA A 178 -6.37 1.79 1.67
C ALA A 178 -5.34 2.83 2.16
N LEU A 179 -4.55 3.39 1.24
CA LEU A 179 -3.47 4.32 1.56
C LEU A 179 -3.07 5.12 0.32
N ILE A 180 -2.66 6.36 0.51
CA ILE A 180 -2.01 7.18 -0.52
C ILE A 180 -0.54 7.31 -0.16
N VAL A 181 0.37 7.18 -1.15
CA VAL A 181 1.81 7.40 -0.95
C VAL A 181 2.32 8.37 -2.01
N ALA A 182 2.90 9.47 -1.56
CA ALA A 182 3.61 10.41 -2.43
C ALA A 182 5.10 10.01 -2.51
N PHE A 183 5.66 9.97 -3.73
CA PHE A 183 7.08 9.67 -3.99
C PHE A 183 7.74 10.83 -4.74
N GLY A 184 9.00 11.14 -4.40
CA GLY A 184 9.77 12.22 -5.01
C GLY A 184 11.10 12.44 -4.30
N TYR A 185 11.64 13.64 -4.46
CA TYR A 185 12.88 14.03 -3.79
C TYR A 185 12.58 15.20 -2.84
N ARG A 186 13.11 15.12 -1.63
CA ARG A 186 12.89 16.14 -0.58
C ARG A 186 13.31 17.55 -1.02
N LEU A 187 12.51 18.52 -0.63
CA LEU A 187 12.86 19.94 -0.79
C LEU A 187 13.83 20.41 0.30
N ASN A 188 13.65 19.92 1.52
CA ASN A 188 14.43 20.30 2.71
C ASN A 188 15.07 19.08 3.35
N GLU A 189 16.17 19.27 4.04
CA GLU A 189 16.78 18.22 4.86
C GLU A 189 15.77 17.70 5.90
N GLN A 190 15.86 16.40 6.19
CA GLN A 190 15.01 15.77 7.19
C GLN A 190 15.61 15.94 8.59
N GLY A 191 14.73 16.04 9.58
CA GLY A 191 15.13 16.06 10.99
C GLY A 191 15.49 14.66 11.52
N GLU A 192 15.75 14.58 12.81
CA GLU A 192 16.04 13.33 13.50
C GLU A 192 14.82 12.40 13.54
N HIS A 193 15.08 11.09 13.58
CA HIS A 193 14.06 10.08 13.82
C HIS A 193 13.76 9.97 15.32
N TYR A 194 12.52 10.19 15.68
CA TYR A 194 12.06 9.93 17.06
C TYR A 194 11.43 8.53 17.11
N ARG A 195 12.02 7.64 17.89
CA ARG A 195 11.53 6.27 18.11
C ARG A 195 11.59 5.95 19.59
N LEU A 196 10.64 5.13 20.04
CA LEU A 196 10.70 4.58 21.39
C LEU A 196 11.94 3.68 21.53
N PRO A 197 12.55 3.65 22.73
CA PRO A 197 13.68 2.78 22.99
C PRO A 197 13.23 1.30 22.96
N PRO A 198 14.14 0.37 22.58
CA PRO A 198 13.81 -1.04 22.41
C PRO A 198 13.10 -1.68 23.62
N GLU A 199 13.48 -1.33 24.83
CA GLU A 199 12.89 -1.83 26.08
C GLU A 199 11.41 -1.46 26.26
N SER A 200 10.94 -0.41 25.57
CA SER A 200 9.53 0.00 25.59
C SER A 200 8.65 -0.81 24.64
N ILE A 201 9.23 -1.48 23.65
CA ILE A 201 8.50 -2.16 22.59
C ILE A 201 8.83 -3.64 22.46
N VAL A 202 9.90 -4.13 23.13
CA VAL A 202 10.34 -5.53 23.10
C VAL A 202 10.16 -6.14 24.49
N ARG A 203 9.49 -7.28 24.54
CA ARG A 203 9.37 -8.10 25.74
C ARG A 203 9.86 -9.51 25.42
N TYR A 204 10.80 -9.99 26.22
CA TYR A 204 11.26 -11.39 26.19
C TYR A 204 10.42 -12.21 27.18
N VAL A 205 9.94 -13.38 26.77
CA VAL A 205 9.13 -14.32 27.55
C VAL A 205 9.67 -15.73 27.43
#